data_917371f1dd51b32e1556ab4c06b78841
#
_entry.id   917371f1dd51b32e1556ab4c06b78841
#
_cell.length_a   1.000
_cell.length_b   1.000
_cell.length_c   1.000
_cell.angle_alpha   90.00
_cell.angle_beta   90.00
_cell.angle_gamma   90.00
#
_symmetry.space_group_name_H-M   'P 1'
#
loop_
_entity.id
_entity.type
_entity.pdbx_description
1 polymer ?
#
loop_
_entity_poly.entity_id
_entity_poly.type
_entity_poly.pdbx_seq_one_letter_code
_entity_poly.pdbx_strand_id
1 'polypeptide(L)'
;MTRNRATGVRTSAAIRVGKITASETLGFAAALVLTALGASTAAAQDWPTKAIRAIVPLTAGSATDMIGRTVLDQLSQQLGQPIVVENRPGAGNTIGMATAARSDADG
;
A
#
# COMPACT_ATOMS: atom_id res chain seq x y z
N MET A 1 -74.28 -19.06 2.52
CA MET A 1 -73.80 -19.82 1.35
C MET A 1 -72.70 -19.09 0.69
N THR A 2 -71.41 -19.40 0.98
CA THR A 2 -70.30 -19.04 0.13
C THR A 2 -69.11 -19.89 0.57
N ARG A 3 -68.69 -20.80 -0.31
CA ARG A 3 -67.56 -21.72 -0.14
C ARG A 3 -66.25 -20.97 -0.36
N ASN A 4 -65.35 -20.92 0.62
CA ASN A 4 -64.00 -20.44 0.48
C ASN A 4 -63.10 -21.64 0.19
N ARG A 5 -62.57 -21.70 -1.05
CA ARG A 5 -61.62 -22.70 -1.47
C ARG A 5 -60.20 -22.18 -1.09
N ALA A 6 -59.61 -22.78 -0.09
CA ALA A 6 -58.21 -22.61 0.22
C ALA A 6 -57.35 -23.36 -0.82
N THR A 7 -56.63 -22.62 -1.65
CA THR A 7 -55.66 -23.16 -2.60
C THR A 7 -54.33 -23.30 -1.87
N GLY A 8 -54.01 -24.51 -1.46
CA GLY A 8 -52.71 -24.82 -0.86
C GLY A 8 -51.61 -24.84 -1.94
N VAL A 9 -50.77 -23.86 -1.93
CA VAL A 9 -49.53 -23.87 -2.69
C VAL A 9 -48.48 -24.64 -1.89
N ARG A 10 -48.30 -25.89 -2.23
CA ARG A 10 -47.16 -26.71 -1.74
C ARG A 10 -45.95 -26.43 -2.61
N THR A 11 -45.09 -25.51 -2.20
CA THR A 11 -43.77 -25.33 -2.81
C THR A 11 -42.80 -26.29 -2.13
N SER A 12 -42.75 -27.52 -2.63
CA SER A 12 -41.66 -28.45 -2.26
C SER A 12 -40.43 -28.13 -3.12
N ALA A 13 -39.61 -27.24 -2.64
CA ALA A 13 -38.23 -27.06 -3.18
C ALA A 13 -37.41 -28.27 -2.71
N ALA A 14 -37.40 -29.32 -3.51
CA ALA A 14 -36.46 -30.42 -3.32
C ALA A 14 -35.05 -29.93 -3.67
N ILE A 15 -34.26 -29.63 -2.65
CA ILE A 15 -32.83 -29.41 -2.81
C ILE A 15 -32.22 -30.74 -3.25
N ARG A 16 -31.93 -30.87 -4.55
CA ARG A 16 -31.14 -32.00 -5.06
C ARG A 16 -29.71 -31.80 -4.54
N VAL A 17 -29.39 -32.48 -3.45
CA VAL A 17 -28.00 -32.68 -3.03
C VAL A 17 -27.37 -33.60 -4.08
N GLY A 18 -26.70 -33.02 -5.08
CA GLY A 18 -25.91 -33.76 -6.05
C GLY A 18 -24.87 -34.58 -5.32
N LYS A 19 -24.75 -35.86 -5.68
CA LYS A 19 -23.64 -36.69 -5.17
C LYS A 19 -22.32 -36.05 -5.64
N ILE A 20 -21.62 -35.41 -4.72
CA ILE A 20 -20.27 -34.90 -4.96
C ILE A 20 -19.37 -36.12 -5.08
N THR A 21 -18.87 -36.41 -6.29
CA THR A 21 -17.98 -37.53 -6.53
C THR A 21 -16.61 -37.22 -5.96
N ALA A 22 -15.90 -38.22 -5.47
CA ALA A 22 -14.59 -38.06 -4.81
C ALA A 22 -13.53 -37.37 -5.72
N SER A 23 -13.74 -37.39 -7.03
CA SER A 23 -12.86 -36.72 -7.98
C SER A 23 -13.02 -35.18 -7.98
N GLU A 24 -14.21 -34.66 -7.69
CA GLU A 24 -14.44 -33.20 -7.64
C GLU A 24 -13.88 -32.58 -6.36
N THR A 25 -13.97 -33.31 -5.23
CA THR A 25 -13.38 -32.86 -3.96
C THR A 25 -11.85 -32.79 -4.02
N LEU A 26 -11.21 -33.71 -4.75
CA LEU A 26 -9.76 -33.70 -4.94
C LEU A 26 -9.31 -32.51 -5.77
N GLY A 27 -10.05 -32.12 -6.80
CA GLY A 27 -9.80 -30.95 -7.63
C GLY A 27 -9.89 -29.62 -6.86
N PHE A 28 -10.91 -29.47 -6.01
CA PHE A 28 -11.06 -28.29 -5.17
C PHE A 28 -9.96 -28.17 -4.10
N ALA A 29 -9.56 -29.28 -3.48
CA ALA A 29 -8.48 -29.29 -2.52
C ALA A 29 -7.12 -28.93 -3.17
N ALA A 30 -6.84 -29.43 -4.36
CA ALA A 30 -5.62 -29.11 -5.11
C ALA A 30 -5.59 -27.63 -5.51
N ALA A 31 -6.70 -27.05 -5.94
CA ALA A 31 -6.79 -25.62 -6.31
C ALA A 31 -6.57 -24.72 -5.10
N LEU A 32 -7.08 -25.06 -3.91
CA LEU A 32 -6.88 -24.31 -2.68
C LEU A 32 -5.43 -24.36 -2.21
N VAL A 33 -4.74 -25.48 -2.37
CA VAL A 33 -3.30 -25.61 -2.02
C VAL A 33 -2.43 -24.80 -2.97
N LEU A 34 -2.73 -24.77 -4.28
CA LEU A 34 -1.97 -23.98 -5.25
C LEU A 34 -2.10 -22.46 -4.99
N THR A 35 -3.27 -21.98 -4.56
CA THR A 35 -3.45 -20.56 -4.24
C THR A 35 -2.76 -20.16 -2.94
N ALA A 36 -2.59 -21.07 -1.99
CA ALA A 36 -1.87 -20.81 -0.74
C ALA A 36 -0.35 -20.71 -0.93
N LEU A 37 0.23 -21.43 -1.91
CA LEU A 37 1.66 -21.33 -2.23
C LEU A 37 2.04 -20.06 -2.99
N GLY A 38 1.07 -19.35 -3.59
CA GLY A 38 1.31 -18.10 -4.35
C GLY A 38 1.33 -16.83 -3.50
N ALA A 39 1.03 -16.91 -2.21
CA ALA A 39 1.16 -15.79 -1.30
C ALA A 39 2.65 -15.57 -0.92
N SER A 40 3.47 -15.13 -1.88
CA SER A 40 4.75 -14.53 -1.58
C SER A 40 4.47 -13.34 -0.66
N THR A 41 4.85 -13.42 0.60
CA THR A 41 4.90 -12.26 1.48
C THR A 41 5.87 -11.29 0.81
N ALA A 42 5.33 -10.24 0.17
CA ALA A 42 6.15 -9.10 -0.21
C ALA A 42 6.73 -8.58 1.11
N ALA A 43 7.97 -8.95 1.41
CA ALA A 43 8.71 -8.34 2.50
C ALA A 43 8.78 -6.86 2.17
N ALA A 44 8.06 -6.03 2.92
CA ALA A 44 8.22 -4.59 2.86
C ALA A 44 9.70 -4.35 3.18
N GLN A 45 10.44 -3.80 2.21
CA GLN A 45 11.82 -3.43 2.45
C GLN A 45 11.82 -2.40 3.57
N ASP A 46 12.65 -2.62 4.58
CA ASP A 46 12.84 -1.65 5.67
C ASP A 46 13.38 -0.35 5.04
N TRP A 47 12.49 0.58 4.81
CA TRP A 47 12.84 1.90 4.29
C TRP A 47 12.71 2.93 5.43
N PRO A 48 13.64 3.87 5.58
CA PRO A 48 14.87 4.07 4.79
C PRO A 48 16.06 3.24 5.29
N THR A 49 16.87 2.68 4.38
CA THR A 49 18.07 1.88 4.73
C THR A 49 19.36 2.69 4.79
N LYS A 50 19.33 3.94 4.35
CA LYS A 50 20.48 4.86 4.28
C LYS A 50 20.08 6.28 4.62
N ALA A 51 21.07 7.16 4.77
CA ALA A 51 20.86 8.59 5.00
C ALA A 51 20.02 9.21 3.88
N ILE A 52 19.00 10.00 4.26
CA ILE A 52 18.13 10.71 3.34
C ILE A 52 18.76 12.06 3.01
N ARG A 53 18.74 12.47 1.74
CA ARG A 53 19.20 13.77 1.30
C ARG A 53 18.02 14.70 1.05
N ALA A 54 17.92 15.77 1.82
CA ALA A 54 16.87 16.78 1.68
C ALA A 54 17.43 18.01 0.93
N ILE A 55 16.93 18.26 -0.28
CA ILE A 55 17.32 19.44 -1.07
C ILE A 55 16.41 20.62 -0.68
N VAL A 56 17.03 21.68 -0.17
CA VAL A 56 16.32 22.93 0.16
C VAL A 56 16.69 23.98 -0.88
N PRO A 57 15.79 24.42 -1.76
CA PRO A 57 16.07 25.36 -2.85
C PRO A 57 16.15 26.82 -2.39
N LEU A 58 16.57 27.04 -1.15
CA LEU A 58 16.64 28.36 -0.51
C LEU A 58 18.00 28.54 0.17
N THR A 59 18.35 29.81 0.43
CA THR A 59 19.59 30.15 1.12
C THR A 59 19.57 29.58 2.54
N ALA A 60 20.69 28.99 2.94
CA ALA A 60 20.89 28.50 4.29
C ALA A 60 20.71 29.62 5.32
N GLY A 61 20.02 29.31 6.43
CA GLY A 61 19.71 30.30 7.48
C GLY A 61 18.51 31.19 7.18
N SER A 62 17.82 31.03 6.06
CA SER A 62 16.53 31.68 5.82
C SER A 62 15.47 31.15 6.79
N ALA A 63 14.40 31.92 7.03
CA ALA A 63 13.31 31.49 7.91
C ALA A 63 12.72 30.13 7.49
N THR A 64 12.57 29.92 6.20
CA THR A 64 12.05 28.65 5.66
C THR A 64 13.06 27.51 5.87
N ASP A 65 14.37 27.76 5.73
CA ASP A 65 15.40 26.76 5.99
C ASP A 65 15.41 26.35 7.47
N MET A 66 15.30 27.30 8.38
CA MET A 66 15.27 27.04 9.82
C MET A 66 14.05 26.19 10.21
N ILE A 67 12.87 26.51 9.70
CA ILE A 67 11.64 25.73 9.93
C ILE A 67 11.81 24.32 9.34
N GLY A 68 12.32 24.24 8.11
CA GLY A 68 12.57 22.98 7.43
C GLY A 68 13.51 22.07 8.22
N ARG A 69 14.61 22.58 8.74
CA ARG A 69 15.56 21.81 9.58
C ARG A 69 14.90 21.27 10.83
N THR A 70 14.07 22.07 11.52
CA THR A 70 13.36 21.61 12.72
C THR A 70 12.44 20.42 12.40
N VAL A 71 11.73 20.46 11.28
CA VAL A 71 10.86 19.35 10.84
C VAL A 71 11.68 18.14 10.45
N LEU A 72 12.78 18.33 9.70
CA LEU A 72 13.64 17.26 9.23
C LEU A 72 14.38 16.56 10.39
N ASP A 73 14.76 17.30 11.43
CA ASP A 73 15.36 16.73 12.63
C ASP A 73 14.37 15.79 13.36
N GLN A 74 13.12 16.21 13.52
CA GLN A 74 12.08 15.36 14.10
C GLN A 74 11.79 14.13 13.24
N LEU A 75 11.74 14.30 11.93
CA LEU A 75 11.54 13.20 10.98
C LEU A 75 12.71 12.20 11.02
N SER A 76 13.94 12.68 11.10
CA SER A 76 15.15 11.85 11.25
C SER A 76 15.06 10.94 12.47
N GLN A 77 14.58 11.47 13.61
CA GLN A 77 14.39 10.69 14.83
C GLN A 77 13.31 9.60 14.65
N GLN A 78 12.23 9.91 13.96
CA GLN A 78 11.15 8.95 13.72
C GLN A 78 11.54 7.85 12.73
N LEU A 79 12.32 8.20 11.70
CA LEU A 79 12.76 7.26 10.67
C LEU A 79 13.99 6.44 11.09
N GLY A 80 14.68 6.83 12.17
CA GLY A 80 15.91 6.17 12.62
C GLY A 80 17.10 6.32 11.66
N GLN A 81 17.01 7.25 10.69
CA GLN A 81 18.05 7.51 9.70
C GLN A 81 18.35 9.01 9.64
N PRO A 82 19.63 9.39 9.47
CA PRO A 82 20.01 10.79 9.38
C PRO A 82 19.45 11.44 8.10
N ILE A 83 18.99 12.69 8.22
CA ILE A 83 18.58 13.50 7.07
C ILE A 83 19.62 14.60 6.87
N VAL A 84 20.31 14.57 5.74
CA VAL A 84 21.32 15.56 5.37
C VAL A 84 20.68 16.67 4.55
N VAL A 85 20.66 17.89 5.10
CA VAL A 85 20.09 19.06 4.43
C VAL A 85 21.14 19.71 3.53
N GLU A 86 20.81 19.85 2.25
CA GLU A 86 21.65 20.50 1.23
C GLU A 86 20.91 21.70 0.64
N ASN A 87 21.43 22.91 0.86
CA ASN A 87 20.86 24.12 0.30
C ASN A 87 21.35 24.34 -1.14
N ARG A 88 20.45 24.47 -2.08
CA ARG A 88 20.68 24.73 -3.52
C ARG A 88 19.86 25.91 -4.00
N PRO A 89 20.17 27.13 -3.58
CA PRO A 89 19.46 28.33 -4.02
C PRO A 89 19.80 28.71 -5.45
N GLY A 90 18.97 29.56 -6.05
CA GLY A 90 19.22 30.18 -7.33
C GLY A 90 18.13 29.97 -8.37
N ALA A 91 18.11 30.86 -9.36
CA ALA A 91 17.17 30.88 -10.49
C ALA A 91 15.71 30.65 -10.08
N GLY A 92 15.22 31.34 -9.05
CA GLY A 92 13.85 31.17 -8.57
C GLY A 92 13.55 29.76 -8.07
N ASN A 93 14.48 29.11 -7.38
CA ASN A 93 14.39 27.74 -6.83
C ASN A 93 14.53 26.61 -7.87
N THR A 94 14.63 26.93 -9.18
CA THR A 94 14.69 25.90 -10.22
C THR A 94 15.95 25.05 -10.14
N ILE A 95 17.07 25.60 -9.65
CA ILE A 95 18.33 24.84 -9.49
C ILE A 95 18.16 23.70 -8.48
N GLY A 96 17.62 23.99 -7.31
CA GLY A 96 17.37 22.96 -6.29
C GLY A 96 16.37 21.92 -6.76
N MET A 97 15.28 22.32 -7.37
CA MET A 97 14.27 21.41 -7.91
C MET A 97 14.84 20.51 -9.02
N ALA A 98 15.65 21.07 -9.93
CA ALA A 98 16.31 20.28 -10.97
C ALA A 98 17.34 19.30 -10.38
N THR A 99 18.00 19.66 -9.29
CA THR A 99 18.92 18.76 -8.58
C THR A 99 18.17 17.58 -7.97
N ALA A 100 17.05 17.84 -7.31
CA ALA A 100 16.20 16.79 -6.75
C ALA A 100 15.64 15.86 -7.85
N ALA A 101 15.13 16.42 -8.94
CA ALA A 101 14.57 15.65 -10.05
C ALA A 101 15.58 14.76 -10.80
N ARG A 102 16.88 15.05 -10.69
CA ARG A 102 17.96 14.25 -11.28
C ARG A 102 18.64 13.32 -10.28
N SER A 103 18.16 13.27 -9.06
CA SER A 103 18.66 12.33 -8.06
C SER A 103 18.25 10.90 -8.42
N ASP A 104 19.04 9.96 -7.93
CA ASP A 104 18.73 8.54 -8.12
C ASP A 104 17.36 8.20 -7.51
N ALA A 105 16.61 7.33 -8.20
CA ALA A 105 15.33 6.82 -7.71
C ALA A 105 15.56 5.65 -6.75
N ASP A 106 16.11 5.94 -5.58
CA ASP A 106 16.55 4.94 -4.61
C ASP A 106 15.72 4.92 -3.31
N GLY A 107 14.57 5.55 -3.33
CA GLY A 107 13.60 5.58 -2.24
C GLY A 107 13.15 6.94 -1.82
#